data_4f2d18de040c04401c39137e70f31635
#
_entry.id   4f2d18de040c04401c39137e70f31635
#
_cell.length_a   1.000
_cell.length_b   1.000
_cell.length_c   1.000
_cell.angle_alpha   90.00
_cell.angle_beta   90.00
_cell.angle_gamma   90.00
#
_symmetry.space_group_name_H-M   'P 1'
#
loop_
_entity.id
_entity.type
_entity.pdbx_description
1 polymer ?
#
loop_
_entity_poly.entity_id
_entity_poly.type
_entity_poly.pdbx_seq_one_letter_code
_entity_poly.pdbx_strand_id
1 'polypeptide(L)'
;MATIHIIEDDWGVRDALIELVRGFGHRVAAYADGEAFMQAGTPLPDDVIFVDLGLPGVGGQHVIKWLKGLAQPPRVVAISGRSRGDIEAALRDLPNLPLLRKPLAAESITPYLEERGRPSRRCSP
;
A
#
# COMPACT_ATOMS: atom_id res chain seq x y z
N MET A 1 -7.13 -14.41 7.31
CA MET A 1 -7.15 -13.01 7.74
C MET A 1 -6.22 -12.18 6.88
N ALA A 2 -6.72 -11.05 6.41
CA ALA A 2 -5.93 -10.19 5.53
C ALA A 2 -4.82 -9.48 6.28
N THR A 3 -3.74 -9.19 5.57
CA THR A 3 -2.60 -8.46 6.10
C THR A 3 -2.49 -7.13 5.38
N ILE A 4 -2.15 -6.09 6.12
CA ILE A 4 -1.84 -4.78 5.54
C ILE A 4 -0.33 -4.69 5.45
N HIS A 5 0.18 -4.53 4.21
CA HIS A 5 1.61 -4.40 3.98
C HIS A 5 1.97 -2.94 3.78
N ILE A 6 3.09 -2.52 4.33
CA ILE A 6 3.55 -1.14 4.23
C ILE A 6 4.98 -1.17 3.70
N ILE A 7 5.21 -0.55 2.55
CA ILE A 7 6.54 -0.46 1.95
C ILE A 7 6.92 1.01 1.93
N GLU A 8 7.78 1.42 2.86
CA GLU A 8 8.12 2.81 3.08
C GLU A 8 9.53 2.89 3.68
N ASP A 9 10.43 3.63 3.02
CA ASP A 9 11.81 3.74 3.48
C ASP A 9 12.00 4.73 4.64
N ASP A 10 11.11 5.72 4.77
CA ASP A 10 11.17 6.66 5.90
C ASP A 10 10.60 5.98 7.13
N TRP A 11 11.46 5.72 8.13
CA TRP A 11 11.04 4.97 9.31
C TRP A 11 9.95 5.69 10.11
N GLY A 12 9.97 7.02 10.12
CA GLY A 12 8.95 7.78 10.84
C GLY A 12 7.57 7.63 10.24
N VAL A 13 7.50 7.73 8.91
CA VAL A 13 6.24 7.52 8.18
C VAL A 13 5.80 6.07 8.32
N ARG A 14 6.74 5.13 8.17
CA ARG A 14 6.44 3.71 8.29
C ARG A 14 5.88 3.38 9.67
N ASP A 15 6.52 3.89 10.72
CA ASP A 15 6.11 3.61 12.10
C ASP A 15 4.72 4.19 12.39
N ALA A 16 4.44 5.39 11.91
CA ALA A 16 3.12 6.01 12.09
C ALA A 16 2.03 5.18 11.40
N LEU A 17 2.31 4.67 10.20
CA LEU A 17 1.36 3.82 9.49
C LEU A 17 1.14 2.50 10.23
N ILE A 18 2.21 1.91 10.77
CA ILE A 18 2.09 0.68 11.54
C ILE A 18 1.16 0.87 12.72
N GLU A 19 1.35 1.95 13.47
CA GLU A 19 0.52 2.22 14.63
C GLU A 19 -0.94 2.43 14.26
N LEU A 20 -1.19 3.17 13.18
CA LEU A 20 -2.54 3.41 12.71
C LEU A 20 -3.23 2.11 12.32
N VAL A 21 -2.52 1.27 11.55
CA VAL A 21 -3.06 0.00 11.07
C VAL A 21 -3.37 -0.94 12.24
N ARG A 22 -2.46 -1.01 13.19
CA ARG A 22 -2.67 -1.83 14.39
C ARG A 22 -3.85 -1.34 15.21
N GLY A 23 -4.03 -0.02 15.28
CA GLY A 23 -5.14 0.58 16.01
C GLY A 23 -6.50 0.16 15.47
N PHE A 24 -6.57 -0.19 14.18
CA PHE A 24 -7.78 -0.70 13.57
C PHE A 24 -7.92 -2.21 13.72
N GLY A 25 -6.97 -2.87 14.39
CA GLY A 25 -7.05 -4.31 14.63
C GLY A 25 -6.54 -5.17 13.51
N HIS A 26 -5.86 -4.58 12.51
CA HIS A 26 -5.33 -5.35 11.39
C HIS A 26 -3.95 -5.92 11.67
N ARG A 27 -3.67 -7.04 11.01
CA ARG A 27 -2.32 -7.59 10.97
C ARG A 27 -1.48 -6.71 10.03
N VAL A 28 -0.26 -6.38 10.42
CA VAL A 28 0.59 -5.51 9.62
C VAL A 28 1.95 -6.16 9.39
N ALA A 29 2.47 -5.98 8.17
CA ALA A 29 3.83 -6.34 7.80
C ALA A 29 4.46 -5.12 7.14
N ALA A 30 5.65 -4.72 7.58
CA ALA A 30 6.28 -3.49 7.12
C ALA A 30 7.66 -3.78 6.57
N TYR A 31 8.04 -3.03 5.52
CA TYR A 31 9.29 -3.23 4.81
C TYR A 31 9.92 -1.88 4.49
N ALA A 32 11.24 -1.81 4.57
CA ALA A 32 11.97 -0.58 4.30
C ALA A 32 12.22 -0.36 2.80
N ASP A 33 12.10 -1.40 1.98
CA ASP A 33 12.34 -1.31 0.55
C ASP A 33 11.55 -2.37 -0.21
N GLY A 34 11.52 -2.23 -1.54
CA GLY A 34 10.75 -3.13 -2.38
C GLY A 34 11.35 -4.53 -2.46
N GLU A 35 12.67 -4.63 -2.38
CA GLU A 35 13.34 -5.93 -2.44
C GLU A 35 12.93 -6.81 -1.26
N ALA A 36 12.94 -6.24 -0.06
CA ALA A 36 12.55 -6.98 1.13
C ALA A 36 11.10 -7.47 1.03
N PHE A 37 10.22 -6.63 0.50
CA PHE A 37 8.83 -7.00 0.30
C PHE A 37 8.69 -8.16 -0.68
N MET A 38 9.35 -8.05 -1.83
CA MET A 38 9.23 -9.07 -2.87
C MET A 38 9.84 -10.40 -2.43
N GLN A 39 10.90 -10.35 -1.62
CA GLN A 39 11.53 -11.56 -1.09
C GLN A 39 10.67 -12.26 -0.03
N ALA A 40 9.77 -11.53 0.60
CA ALA A 40 8.91 -12.11 1.62
C ALA A 40 7.83 -13.02 1.04
N GLY A 41 7.64 -12.98 -0.28
CA GLY A 41 6.69 -13.86 -0.95
C GLY A 41 5.53 -13.09 -1.55
N THR A 42 4.60 -13.84 -2.14
CA THR A 42 3.46 -13.25 -2.82
C THR A 42 2.34 -12.96 -1.82
N PRO A 43 1.81 -11.72 -1.80
CA PRO A 43 0.70 -11.41 -0.90
C PRO A 43 -0.58 -12.11 -1.35
N LEU A 44 -1.52 -12.20 -0.43
CA LEU A 44 -2.82 -12.81 -0.70
C LEU A 44 -3.76 -11.80 -1.37
N PRO A 45 -4.76 -12.30 -2.11
CA PRO A 45 -5.69 -11.41 -2.81
C PRO A 45 -6.44 -10.43 -1.90
N ASP A 46 -6.66 -10.80 -0.64
CA ASP A 46 -7.38 -9.94 0.30
C ASP A 46 -6.48 -8.93 1.01
N ASP A 47 -5.17 -9.01 0.77
CA ASP A 47 -4.24 -8.09 1.39
C ASP A 47 -4.35 -6.70 0.79
N VAL A 48 -3.89 -5.70 1.53
CA VAL A 48 -3.76 -4.32 1.05
C VAL A 48 -2.30 -3.93 1.16
N ILE A 49 -1.76 -3.34 0.11
CA ILE A 49 -0.36 -2.90 0.09
C ILE A 49 -0.29 -1.39 -0.10
N PHE A 50 0.31 -0.70 0.87
CA PHE A 50 0.65 0.71 0.74
C PHE A 50 2.09 0.80 0.25
N VAL A 51 2.31 1.42 -0.91
CA VAL A 51 3.61 1.47 -1.56
C VAL A 51 4.05 2.91 -1.76
N ASP A 52 5.19 3.29 -1.19
CA ASP A 52 5.78 4.59 -1.42
C ASP A 52 6.42 4.62 -2.81
N LEU A 53 6.05 5.61 -3.62
CA LEU A 53 6.61 5.76 -4.96
C LEU A 53 8.07 6.23 -4.95
N GLY A 54 8.52 6.77 -3.83
CA GLY A 54 9.89 7.28 -3.70
C GLY A 54 10.89 6.28 -3.16
N LEU A 55 10.61 4.98 -3.24
CA LEU A 55 11.51 3.96 -2.70
C LEU A 55 12.86 3.95 -3.41
N PRO A 56 13.96 3.75 -2.65
CA PRO A 56 15.26 3.54 -3.26
C PRO A 56 15.35 2.14 -3.86
N GLY A 57 16.34 1.92 -4.74
CA GLY A 57 16.55 0.61 -5.37
C GLY A 57 15.41 0.26 -6.29
N VAL A 58 14.74 -0.86 -6.03
CA VAL A 58 13.54 -1.24 -6.78
C VAL A 58 12.47 -0.21 -6.48
N GLY A 59 12.07 0.56 -7.49
CA GLY A 59 11.13 1.65 -7.31
C GLY A 59 9.72 1.19 -6.99
N GLY A 60 8.95 2.09 -6.36
CA GLY A 60 7.58 1.78 -5.99
C GLY A 60 6.72 1.38 -7.18
N GLN A 61 6.89 2.07 -8.33
CA GLN A 61 6.12 1.74 -9.52
C GLN A 61 6.46 0.34 -10.03
N HIS A 62 7.70 -0.11 -9.85
CA HIS A 62 8.10 -1.47 -10.24
C HIS A 62 7.40 -2.51 -9.37
N VAL A 63 7.35 -2.26 -8.07
CA VAL A 63 6.64 -3.13 -7.14
C VAL A 63 5.16 -3.20 -7.50
N ILE A 64 4.55 -2.06 -7.82
CA ILE A 64 3.14 -2.00 -8.18
C ILE A 64 2.87 -2.79 -9.46
N LYS A 65 3.73 -2.67 -10.46
CA LYS A 65 3.57 -3.43 -11.70
C LYS A 65 3.65 -4.93 -11.44
N TRP A 66 4.57 -5.35 -10.59
CA TRP A 66 4.69 -6.74 -10.21
C TRP A 66 3.40 -7.24 -9.54
N LEU A 67 2.85 -6.45 -8.62
CA LEU A 67 1.61 -6.81 -7.93
C LEU A 67 0.43 -6.89 -8.88
N LYS A 68 0.32 -5.95 -9.80
CA LYS A 68 -0.79 -5.93 -10.77
C LYS A 68 -0.72 -7.11 -11.73
N GLY A 69 0.47 -7.68 -11.91
CA GLY A 69 0.65 -8.84 -12.80
C GLY A 69 0.36 -10.18 -12.15
N LEU A 70 0.04 -10.21 -10.86
CA LEU A 70 -0.27 -11.46 -10.19
C LEU A 70 -1.61 -12.01 -10.67
N ALA A 71 -1.78 -13.34 -10.56
CA ALA A 71 -3.01 -13.99 -10.99
C ALA A 71 -4.22 -13.45 -10.21
N GLN A 72 -4.03 -13.19 -8.92
CA GLN A 72 -5.07 -12.60 -8.08
C GLN A 72 -4.47 -11.42 -7.34
N PRO A 73 -4.45 -10.23 -7.98
CA PRO A 73 -3.78 -9.07 -7.38
C PRO A 73 -4.45 -8.61 -6.09
N PRO A 74 -3.66 -8.21 -5.11
CA PRO A 74 -4.20 -7.57 -3.91
C PRO A 74 -4.59 -6.13 -4.22
N ARG A 75 -5.17 -5.46 -3.24
CA ARG A 75 -5.47 -4.05 -3.37
C ARG A 75 -4.18 -3.25 -3.14
N VAL A 76 -3.89 -2.32 -4.04
CA VAL A 76 -2.66 -1.53 -3.98
C VAL A 76 -3.01 -0.07 -3.86
N VAL A 77 -2.36 0.63 -2.94
CA VAL A 77 -2.52 2.07 -2.72
C VAL A 77 -1.14 2.71 -2.76
N ALA A 78 -0.94 3.66 -3.65
CA ALA A 78 0.33 4.36 -3.75
C ALA A 78 0.39 5.53 -2.78
N ILE A 79 1.59 5.82 -2.28
CA ILE A 79 1.85 6.95 -1.39
C ILE A 79 2.98 7.76 -2.02
N SER A 80 2.87 9.09 -2.02
CA SER A 80 3.93 9.92 -2.58
C SER A 80 4.00 11.30 -1.94
N GLY A 81 5.25 11.78 -1.73
CA GLY A 81 5.52 13.16 -1.39
C GLY A 81 6.03 13.97 -2.56
N ARG A 82 6.05 13.38 -3.76
CA ARG A 82 6.57 14.03 -4.96
C ARG A 82 5.58 15.04 -5.53
N SER A 83 6.06 15.84 -6.48
CA SER A 83 5.20 16.79 -7.20
C SER A 83 4.17 16.03 -8.04
N ARG A 84 3.10 16.74 -8.42
CA ARG A 84 2.07 16.14 -9.27
C ARG A 84 2.65 15.65 -10.59
N GLY A 85 3.54 16.42 -11.20
CA GLY A 85 4.14 16.01 -12.47
C GLY A 85 4.96 14.74 -12.34
N ASP A 86 5.72 14.62 -11.27
CA ASP A 86 6.52 13.40 -11.02
C ASP A 86 5.62 12.19 -10.81
N ILE A 87 4.52 12.39 -10.09
CA ILE A 87 3.56 11.31 -9.85
C ILE A 87 2.93 10.86 -11.16
N GLU A 88 2.49 11.81 -11.98
CA GLU A 88 1.86 11.50 -13.27
C GLU A 88 2.82 10.72 -14.16
N ALA A 89 4.09 11.12 -14.18
CA ALA A 89 5.09 10.41 -14.98
C ALA A 89 5.30 8.99 -14.47
N ALA A 90 5.36 8.81 -13.16
CA ALA A 90 5.60 7.50 -12.55
C ALA A 90 4.43 6.55 -12.77
N LEU A 91 3.20 7.08 -12.82
CA LEU A 91 1.99 6.26 -12.90
C LEU A 91 1.34 6.25 -14.28
N ARG A 92 2.06 6.72 -15.29
CA ARG A 92 1.49 6.82 -16.64
C ARG A 92 0.90 5.51 -17.14
N ASP A 93 1.55 4.40 -16.82
CA ASP A 93 1.11 3.07 -17.26
C ASP A 93 0.25 2.36 -16.22
N LEU A 94 -0.17 3.06 -15.17
CA LEU A 94 -0.90 2.45 -14.06
C LEU A 94 -2.16 3.26 -13.75
N PRO A 95 -3.13 3.27 -14.66
CA PRO A 95 -4.36 4.06 -14.46
C PRO A 95 -5.20 3.49 -13.31
N ASN A 96 -6.02 4.35 -12.73
CA ASN A 96 -7.00 3.97 -11.69
C ASN A 96 -6.37 3.46 -10.41
N LEU A 97 -5.13 3.86 -10.14
CA LEU A 97 -4.45 3.48 -8.91
C LEU A 97 -4.77 4.51 -7.82
N PRO A 98 -5.30 4.09 -6.66
CA PRO A 98 -5.49 5.01 -5.55
C PRO A 98 -4.15 5.61 -5.11
N LEU A 99 -4.14 6.91 -4.88
CA LEU A 99 -2.92 7.63 -4.50
C LEU A 99 -3.18 8.50 -3.29
N LEU A 100 -2.31 8.38 -2.28
CA LEU A 100 -2.34 9.23 -1.09
C LEU A 100 -1.12 10.14 -1.09
N ARG A 101 -1.32 11.40 -0.78
CA ARG A 101 -0.25 12.40 -0.77
C ARG A 101 0.31 12.55 0.64
N LYS A 102 1.62 12.67 0.74
CA LYS A 102 2.27 13.01 2.02
C LYS A 102 2.16 14.51 2.25
N PRO A 103 2.02 14.98 3.50
CA PRO A 103 1.92 14.18 4.71
C PRO A 103 0.59 13.43 4.80
N LEU A 104 0.63 12.22 5.33
CA LEU A 104 -0.54 11.36 5.38
C LEU A 104 -1.46 11.74 6.53
N ALA A 105 -2.75 11.89 6.21
CA ALA A 105 -3.77 12.12 7.23
C ALA A 105 -4.47 10.80 7.53
N ALA A 106 -4.80 10.58 8.80
CA ALA A 106 -5.49 9.35 9.19
C ALA A 106 -6.78 9.17 8.41
N GLU A 107 -7.52 10.26 8.16
CA GLU A 107 -8.78 10.20 7.42
C GLU A 107 -8.60 9.66 6.01
N SER A 108 -7.46 9.91 5.38
CA SER A 108 -7.19 9.44 4.03
C SER A 108 -6.96 7.95 3.97
N ILE A 109 -6.46 7.37 5.05
CA ILE A 109 -6.09 5.96 5.12
C ILE A 109 -7.23 5.11 5.63
N THR A 110 -8.02 5.65 6.54
CA THR A 110 -9.12 4.95 7.21
C THR A 110 -10.05 4.19 6.26
N PRO A 111 -10.49 4.76 5.11
CA PRO A 111 -11.38 4.02 4.22
C PRO A 111 -10.82 2.68 3.74
N TYR A 112 -9.50 2.60 3.54
CA TYR A 112 -8.88 1.35 3.10
C TYR A 112 -8.82 0.32 4.22
N LEU A 113 -8.69 0.77 5.46
CA LEU A 113 -8.64 -0.12 6.61
C LEU A 113 -10.03 -0.60 7.00
N GLU A 114 -11.01 0.28 6.98
CA GLU A 114 -12.38 -0.09 7.32
C GLU A 114 -12.97 -1.06 6.32
N GLU A 115 -12.67 -0.86 5.05
CA GLU A 115 -13.13 -1.73 3.99
C GLU A 115 -12.63 -3.15 4.21
N ARG A 116 -11.37 -3.30 4.64
CA ARG A 116 -10.81 -4.60 4.94
C ARG A 116 -11.36 -5.19 6.22
N GLY A 117 -11.74 -4.35 7.16
CA GLY A 117 -12.25 -4.78 8.44
C GLY A 117 -13.70 -5.22 8.44
N ARG A 118 -14.39 -5.14 7.27
CA ARG A 118 -15.81 -5.45 7.19
C ARG A 118 -16.16 -6.40 6.04
N PRO A 119 -15.44 -7.50 5.90
CA PRO A 119 -15.70 -8.40 4.77
C PRO A 119 -17.10 -9.01 4.81
N SER A 120 -17.60 -9.33 5.98
CA SER A 120 -18.92 -9.94 6.12
C SER A 120 -20.04 -9.01 5.67
N ARG A 121 -19.85 -7.72 5.84
CA ARG A 121 -20.86 -6.77 5.44
C ARG A 121 -21.08 -6.77 3.93
N ARG A 122 -20.03 -7.02 3.16
CA ARG A 122 -20.15 -7.07 1.72
C ARG A 122 -20.84 -8.34 1.24
N CYS A 123 -20.74 -9.38 2.01
CA CYS A 123 -21.38 -10.63 1.69
C CYS A 123 -22.85 -10.63 2.08
N SER A 124 -23.27 -9.68 2.89
CA SER A 124 -24.65 -9.58 3.31
C SER A 124 -25.50 -8.99 2.22
N PRO A 125 -26.62 -9.59 1.92
CA PRO A 125 -27.55 -9.04 0.93
C PRO A 125 -28.09 -7.69 1.36
#